data_a883893f26c97476f6f5c4beae0ce471
#
_entry.id   a883893f26c97476f6f5c4beae0ce471
#
_cell.length_a   1.000
_cell.length_b   1.000
_cell.length_c   1.000
_cell.angle_alpha   90.00
_cell.angle_beta   90.00
_cell.angle_gamma   90.00
#
_symmetry.space_group_name_H-M   'P 1'
#
loop_
_entity.id
_entity.type
_entity.pdbx_description
1 polymer ?
#
loop_
_entity_poly.entity_id
_entity_poly.type
_entity_poly.pdbx_seq_one_letter_code
_entity_poly.pdbx_strand_id
1 'polypeptide(L)'
;GMYNNYHRAGSSQGEDNSGLYRFGADFDYEELLDYKFRVSNCCCFPADGRTVYFADTPTRKIYAFDYPKSGKPENRRGIWTQPPHWPGGPDGAQCDAEGMIWVALNGAGRVVRIDPATGSIDLVVHTPGCPTPTSCTFGGPDLDELFITTAARPAGGQLFRAKMPFGIKGLPEPEWQGGD
;
A
#
# COMPACT_ATOMS: atom_id res chain seq x y z
N GLY A 1 8.45 -1.06 -4.94
CA GLY A 1 8.84 -2.44 -4.59
C GLY A 1 9.08 -3.31 -5.82
N MET A 2 9.85 -4.34 -5.64
CA MET A 2 10.13 -5.33 -6.70
C MET A 2 9.38 -6.62 -6.42
N TYR A 3 8.80 -7.20 -7.47
CA TYR A 3 8.01 -8.42 -7.40
C TYR A 3 8.87 -9.66 -7.72
N ASN A 4 8.74 -10.71 -6.93
CA ASN A 4 9.63 -11.87 -7.00
C ASN A 4 9.18 -13.02 -7.93
N ASN A 5 8.42 -12.74 -8.98
CA ASN A 5 7.86 -13.76 -9.88
C ASN A 5 6.90 -14.77 -9.21
N TYR A 6 6.25 -14.38 -8.13
CA TYR A 6 5.35 -15.20 -7.32
C TYR A 6 4.32 -16.03 -8.13
N HIS A 7 3.91 -15.54 -9.29
CA HIS A 7 2.93 -16.20 -10.16
C HIS A 7 3.53 -16.93 -11.34
N ARG A 8 4.85 -16.97 -11.48
CA ARG A 8 5.48 -17.69 -12.58
C ARG A 8 5.45 -19.19 -12.30
N ALA A 9 4.92 -19.97 -13.25
CA ALA A 9 4.95 -21.43 -13.13
C ALA A 9 6.39 -21.93 -12.96
N GLY A 10 6.64 -22.71 -11.91
CA GLY A 10 7.98 -23.23 -11.59
C GLY A 10 8.87 -22.28 -10.79
N SER A 11 8.41 -21.06 -10.42
CA SER A 11 9.14 -20.23 -9.46
C SER A 11 8.96 -20.77 -8.04
N SER A 12 10.05 -20.78 -7.26
CA SER A 12 9.98 -21.04 -5.82
C SER A 12 9.20 -19.91 -5.17
N GLN A 13 7.97 -20.17 -4.73
CA GLN A 13 7.11 -19.20 -4.04
C GLN A 13 7.61 -18.85 -2.62
N GLY A 14 8.89 -18.99 -2.37
CA GLY A 14 9.44 -18.92 -1.02
C GLY A 14 10.63 -18.02 -0.83
N GLU A 15 11.15 -17.40 -1.89
CA GLU A 15 12.36 -16.60 -1.79
C GLU A 15 12.02 -15.14 -1.43
N ASP A 16 12.66 -14.64 -0.38
CA ASP A 16 12.59 -13.25 0.02
C ASP A 16 13.63 -12.47 -0.80
N ASN A 17 13.25 -12.00 -2.00
CA ASN A 17 14.12 -11.29 -2.93
C ASN A 17 13.57 -9.94 -3.41
N SER A 18 12.42 -9.52 -2.90
CA SER A 18 11.85 -8.19 -3.14
C SER A 18 12.42 -7.16 -2.16
N GLY A 19 12.44 -5.88 -2.54
CA GLY A 19 12.97 -4.80 -1.73
C GLY A 19 12.21 -3.50 -1.90
N LEU A 20 12.64 -2.48 -1.17
CA LEU A 20 12.22 -1.10 -1.34
C LEU A 20 13.38 -0.33 -1.98
N TYR A 21 13.09 0.39 -3.07
CA TYR A 21 14.07 1.13 -3.85
C TYR A 21 13.66 2.59 -3.99
N ARG A 22 14.63 3.48 -3.97
CA ARG A 22 14.45 4.90 -4.28
C ARG A 22 15.14 5.21 -5.60
N PHE A 23 14.45 5.94 -6.47
CA PHE A 23 15.01 6.47 -7.71
C PHE A 23 15.28 7.95 -7.54
N GLY A 24 16.48 8.40 -7.95
CA GLY A 24 16.84 9.80 -8.07
C GLY A 24 16.35 10.42 -9.38
N ALA A 25 16.56 11.74 -9.53
CA ALA A 25 16.20 12.48 -10.74
C ALA A 25 16.90 11.97 -12.01
N ASP A 26 18.10 11.44 -11.86
CA ASP A 26 18.92 10.87 -12.96
C ASP A 26 18.61 9.39 -13.23
N PHE A 27 17.51 8.88 -12.68
CA PHE A 27 17.13 7.47 -12.70
C PHE A 27 18.11 6.51 -12.02
N ASP A 28 19.11 7.02 -11.33
CA ASP A 28 19.90 6.23 -10.41
C ASP A 28 19.02 5.67 -9.31
N TYR A 29 19.32 4.47 -8.88
CA TYR A 29 18.53 3.84 -7.83
C TYR A 29 19.40 3.29 -6.71
N GLU A 30 18.84 3.29 -5.52
CA GLU A 30 19.41 2.62 -4.36
C GLU A 30 18.42 1.70 -3.68
N GLU A 31 18.91 0.61 -3.14
CA GLU A 31 18.13 -0.25 -2.27
C GLU A 31 18.11 0.33 -0.86
N LEU A 32 16.89 0.59 -0.35
CA LEU A 32 16.70 1.31 0.90
C LEU A 32 16.74 0.40 2.14
N LEU A 33 16.47 -0.90 2.00
CA LEU A 33 16.39 -1.83 3.13
C LEU A 33 17.40 -2.95 2.98
N ASP A 34 18.07 -3.31 4.07
CA ASP A 34 19.12 -4.34 4.09
C ASP A 34 18.54 -5.77 4.21
N TYR A 35 17.22 -5.91 4.28
CA TYR A 35 16.52 -7.19 4.29
C TYR A 35 15.49 -7.25 3.19
N LYS A 36 15.20 -8.47 2.76
CA LYS A 36 14.30 -8.72 1.64
C LYS A 36 12.88 -9.05 2.10
N PHE A 37 11.96 -8.81 1.20
CA PHE A 37 10.54 -9.15 1.34
C PHE A 37 10.18 -10.21 0.30
N ARG A 38 9.11 -10.92 0.57
CA ARG A 38 8.57 -11.90 -0.37
C ARG A 38 7.67 -11.23 -1.40
N VAL A 39 6.72 -10.41 -0.95
CA VAL A 39 5.80 -9.66 -1.81
C VAL A 39 5.64 -8.25 -1.24
N SER A 40 6.40 -7.31 -1.80
CA SER A 40 6.43 -5.90 -1.39
C SER A 40 5.18 -5.14 -1.77
N ASN A 41 4.47 -4.58 -0.80
CA ASN A 41 3.24 -3.82 -0.99
C ASN A 41 3.10 -2.65 0.00
N CYS A 42 1.99 -1.92 -0.05
CA CYS A 42 1.65 -0.79 0.83
C CYS A 42 2.70 0.32 0.90
N CYS A 43 3.40 0.62 -0.19
CA CYS A 43 4.37 1.72 -0.19
C CYS A 43 3.63 3.06 -0.23
N CYS A 44 3.42 3.69 0.92
CA CYS A 44 2.77 5.01 1.00
C CYS A 44 3.38 5.88 2.11
N PHE A 45 3.12 7.18 2.01
CA PHE A 45 3.69 8.21 2.85
C PHE A 45 2.58 9.13 3.39
N PRO A 46 2.63 9.55 4.66
CA PRO A 46 1.81 10.65 5.15
C PRO A 46 2.30 12.00 4.60
N ALA A 47 1.50 13.06 4.81
CA ALA A 47 1.77 14.39 4.27
C ALA A 47 3.15 14.98 4.65
N ASP A 48 3.70 14.61 5.80
CA ASP A 48 4.99 15.13 6.27
C ASP A 48 6.20 14.42 5.63
N GLY A 49 5.97 13.30 4.92
CA GLY A 49 6.99 12.51 4.25
C GLY A 49 8.07 11.91 5.17
N ARG A 50 7.84 11.90 6.50
CA ARG A 50 8.82 11.42 7.48
C ARG A 50 8.68 9.96 7.87
N THR A 51 7.65 9.33 7.39
CA THR A 51 7.37 7.90 7.62
C THR A 51 7.11 7.24 6.28
N VAL A 52 7.61 6.04 6.07
CA VAL A 52 7.15 5.17 5.00
C VAL A 52 6.42 3.98 5.61
N TYR A 53 5.22 3.72 5.12
CA TYR A 53 4.48 2.51 5.41
C TYR A 53 4.75 1.48 4.33
N PHE A 54 4.97 0.24 4.75
CA PHE A 54 5.35 -0.83 3.85
C PHE A 54 4.84 -2.18 4.36
N ALA A 55 4.45 -3.06 3.44
CA ALA A 55 3.97 -4.39 3.80
C ALA A 55 4.72 -5.48 3.06
N ASP A 56 4.83 -6.63 3.71
CA ASP A 56 5.11 -7.90 3.08
C ASP A 56 3.83 -8.75 3.14
N THR A 57 3.14 -8.86 2.01
CA THR A 57 1.81 -9.45 1.93
C THR A 57 1.68 -10.82 2.61
N PRO A 58 2.61 -11.80 2.44
CA PRO A 58 2.51 -13.10 3.11
C PRO A 58 2.59 -13.02 4.63
N THR A 59 3.24 -12.00 5.19
CA THR A 59 3.30 -11.81 6.65
C THR A 59 2.01 -11.23 7.21
N ARG A 60 1.16 -10.66 6.33
CA ARG A 60 -0.11 -10.00 6.68
C ARG A 60 0.06 -8.83 7.64
N LYS A 61 1.22 -8.18 7.60
CA LYS A 61 1.59 -7.06 8.46
C LYS A 61 1.93 -5.83 7.66
N ILE A 62 1.60 -4.68 8.25
CA ILE A 62 2.08 -3.37 7.80
C ILE A 62 3.11 -2.88 8.81
N TYR A 63 4.21 -2.38 8.28
CA TYR A 63 5.31 -1.80 9.03
C TYR A 63 5.40 -0.31 8.76
N ALA A 64 5.80 0.45 9.76
CA ALA A 64 6.25 1.82 9.63
C ALA A 64 7.77 1.88 9.80
N PHE A 65 8.39 2.76 9.04
CA PHE A 65 9.80 3.11 9.17
C PHE A 65 9.92 4.62 9.26
N ASP A 66 10.82 5.12 10.06
CA ASP A 66 11.22 6.52 10.00
C ASP A 66 11.94 6.75 8.67
N TYR A 67 11.50 7.77 7.93
CA TYR A 67 12.04 8.09 6.60
C TYR A 67 12.77 9.43 6.64
N PRO A 68 14.10 9.42 6.84
CA PRO A 68 14.88 10.65 6.90
C PRO A 68 14.98 11.30 5.50
N LYS A 69 15.23 12.61 5.45
CA LYS A 69 15.44 13.34 4.18
C LYS A 69 16.63 12.81 3.37
N SER A 70 17.59 12.22 4.04
CA SER A 70 18.76 11.57 3.43
C SER A 70 19.06 10.28 4.19
N GLY A 71 19.61 9.28 3.47
CA GLY A 71 19.89 7.97 4.04
C GLY A 71 18.72 6.98 3.88
N LYS A 72 18.81 5.89 4.61
CA LYS A 72 17.87 4.77 4.53
C LYS A 72 16.77 4.86 5.59
N PRO A 73 15.61 4.22 5.37
CA PRO A 73 14.58 4.09 6.39
C PRO A 73 15.09 3.33 7.62
N GLU A 74 14.69 3.78 8.80
CA GLU A 74 15.14 3.29 10.10
C GLU A 74 13.96 2.90 11.01
N ASN A 75 14.25 2.34 12.17
CA ASN A 75 13.30 2.11 13.26
C ASN A 75 12.03 1.36 12.83
N ARG A 76 12.19 0.20 12.16
CA ARG A 76 11.07 -0.65 11.78
C ARG A 76 10.20 -1.02 12.97
N ARG A 77 8.89 -0.75 12.84
CA ARG A 77 7.87 -1.15 13.82
C ARG A 77 6.65 -1.71 13.12
N GLY A 78 6.08 -2.79 13.65
CA GLY A 78 4.79 -3.32 13.19
C GLY A 78 3.67 -2.43 13.71
N ILE A 79 2.83 -1.90 12.82
CA ILE A 79 1.73 -1.01 13.19
C ILE A 79 0.37 -1.67 13.03
N TRP A 80 0.27 -2.69 12.20
CA TRP A 80 -0.97 -3.41 11.99
C TRP A 80 -0.72 -4.86 11.56
N THR A 81 -1.62 -5.74 12.00
CA THR A 81 -1.66 -7.14 11.57
C THR A 81 -3.08 -7.49 11.16
N GLN A 82 -3.24 -8.01 9.95
CA GLN A 82 -4.55 -8.43 9.45
C GLN A 82 -5.18 -9.50 10.34
N PRO A 83 -6.47 -9.37 10.69
CA PRO A 83 -7.18 -10.40 11.45
C PRO A 83 -7.06 -11.78 10.80
N PRO A 84 -6.81 -12.84 11.58
CA PRO A 84 -6.52 -14.17 11.03
C PRO A 84 -7.69 -14.79 10.25
N HIS A 85 -8.93 -14.41 10.55
CA HIS A 85 -10.13 -14.89 9.86
C HIS A 85 -10.42 -14.16 8.54
N TRP A 86 -9.70 -13.10 8.20
CA TRP A 86 -9.81 -12.45 6.89
C TRP A 86 -8.86 -13.12 5.90
N PRO A 87 -9.35 -13.52 4.70
CA PRO A 87 -8.48 -14.12 3.69
C PRO A 87 -7.52 -13.10 3.08
N GLY A 88 -6.50 -13.59 2.37
CA GLY A 88 -5.56 -12.77 1.60
C GLY A 88 -4.59 -11.95 2.44
N GLY A 89 -4.22 -10.77 1.93
CA GLY A 89 -3.24 -9.90 2.58
C GLY A 89 -3.25 -8.47 2.06
N PRO A 90 -2.48 -7.56 2.71
CA PRO A 90 -2.34 -6.18 2.28
C PRO A 90 -1.68 -6.09 0.89
N ASP A 91 -2.23 -5.22 0.03
CA ASP A 91 -1.76 -4.94 -1.31
C ASP A 91 -1.44 -3.43 -1.43
N GLY A 92 -1.89 -2.71 -2.43
CA GLY A 92 -1.65 -1.28 -2.59
C GLY A 92 -2.33 -0.43 -1.51
N ALA A 93 -1.70 0.70 -1.18
CA ALA A 93 -2.17 1.61 -0.13
C ALA A 93 -1.88 3.07 -0.45
N GLN A 94 -2.63 3.97 0.20
CA GLN A 94 -2.40 5.41 0.19
C GLN A 94 -2.72 6.02 1.56
N CYS A 95 -2.04 7.10 1.94
CA CYS A 95 -2.42 7.89 3.11
C CYS A 95 -3.46 8.95 2.74
N ASP A 96 -4.38 9.25 3.67
CA ASP A 96 -5.27 10.40 3.56
C ASP A 96 -4.69 11.65 4.22
N ALA A 97 -5.42 12.77 4.12
CA ALA A 97 -5.00 14.05 4.67
C ALA A 97 -4.96 14.08 6.21
N GLU A 98 -5.62 13.13 6.88
CA GLU A 98 -5.58 12.96 8.34
C GLU A 98 -4.43 12.04 8.79
N GLY A 99 -3.65 11.48 7.83
CA GLY A 99 -2.54 10.58 8.09
C GLY A 99 -2.95 9.13 8.32
N MET A 100 -4.21 8.79 8.07
CA MET A 100 -4.69 7.40 8.11
C MET A 100 -4.27 6.64 6.88
N ILE A 101 -4.10 5.33 7.00
CA ILE A 101 -3.67 4.45 5.90
C ILE A 101 -4.89 3.74 5.32
N TRP A 102 -5.12 3.93 4.02
CA TRP A 102 -6.08 3.18 3.24
C TRP A 102 -5.37 2.04 2.53
N VAL A 103 -5.80 0.81 2.79
CA VAL A 103 -5.13 -0.39 2.28
C VAL A 103 -6.12 -1.34 1.61
N ALA A 104 -5.80 -1.74 0.39
CA ALA A 104 -6.51 -2.79 -0.30
C ALA A 104 -6.13 -4.16 0.30
N LEU A 105 -7.11 -4.95 0.69
CA LEU A 105 -6.91 -6.31 1.21
C LEU A 105 -7.26 -7.32 0.12
N ASN A 106 -6.24 -7.67 -0.66
CA ASN A 106 -6.35 -8.65 -1.75
C ASN A 106 -6.77 -10.01 -1.21
N GLY A 107 -7.86 -10.54 -1.73
CA GLY A 107 -8.49 -11.76 -1.23
C GLY A 107 -9.62 -11.52 -0.23
N ALA A 108 -9.72 -10.34 0.40
CA ALA A 108 -10.73 -10.03 1.40
C ALA A 108 -11.90 -9.16 0.87
N GLY A 109 -11.85 -8.71 -0.40
CA GLY A 109 -12.91 -7.96 -1.05
C GLY A 109 -13.20 -6.59 -0.41
N ARG A 110 -12.18 -5.92 0.11
CA ARG A 110 -12.35 -4.64 0.81
C ARG A 110 -11.08 -3.78 0.81
N VAL A 111 -11.29 -2.50 0.99
CA VAL A 111 -10.28 -1.53 1.43
C VAL A 111 -10.61 -1.13 2.86
N VAL A 112 -9.62 -1.01 3.71
CA VAL A 112 -9.77 -0.59 5.11
C VAL A 112 -8.99 0.68 5.38
N ARG A 113 -9.54 1.53 6.26
CA ARG A 113 -8.85 2.71 6.79
C ARG A 113 -8.31 2.40 8.17
N ILE A 114 -7.01 2.57 8.35
CA ILE A 114 -6.27 2.16 9.56
C ILE A 114 -5.65 3.39 10.19
N ASP A 115 -5.85 3.57 11.49
CA ASP A 115 -5.08 4.50 12.32
C ASP A 115 -3.68 3.91 12.57
N PRO A 116 -2.59 4.53 12.07
CA PRO A 116 -1.24 4.00 12.25
C PRO A 116 -0.73 4.07 13.69
N ALA A 117 -1.34 4.88 14.54
CA ALA A 117 -0.94 5.01 15.94
C ALA A 117 -1.50 3.88 16.81
N THR A 118 -2.71 3.41 16.51
CA THR A 118 -3.42 2.40 17.33
C THR A 118 -3.59 1.06 16.64
N GLY A 119 -3.49 1.02 15.30
CA GLY A 119 -3.83 -0.14 14.47
C GLY A 119 -5.34 -0.37 14.34
N SER A 120 -6.18 0.58 14.80
CA SER A 120 -7.63 0.47 14.70
C SER A 120 -8.13 0.68 13.28
N ILE A 121 -9.19 -0.02 12.89
CA ILE A 121 -9.91 0.22 11.65
C ILE A 121 -11.17 1.02 11.99
N ASP A 122 -11.35 2.17 11.35
CA ASP A 122 -12.54 3.00 11.53
C ASP A 122 -13.50 2.98 10.33
N LEU A 123 -12.99 2.67 9.12
CA LEU A 123 -13.81 2.54 7.92
C LEU A 123 -13.45 1.32 7.08
N VAL A 124 -14.47 0.76 6.43
CA VAL A 124 -14.34 -0.34 5.49
C VAL A 124 -15.14 -0.02 4.23
N VAL A 125 -14.49 -0.10 3.07
CA VAL A 125 -15.14 0.00 1.75
C VAL A 125 -15.09 -1.37 1.08
N HIS A 126 -16.24 -1.94 0.80
CA HIS A 126 -16.35 -3.25 0.14
C HIS A 126 -16.26 -3.13 -1.39
N THR A 127 -15.72 -4.17 -2.03
CA THR A 127 -15.72 -4.35 -3.49
C THR A 127 -16.63 -5.52 -3.86
N PRO A 128 -17.98 -5.30 -3.99
CA PRO A 128 -18.95 -6.38 -4.17
C PRO A 128 -18.65 -7.20 -5.42
N GLY A 129 -18.65 -8.53 -5.28
CA GLY A 129 -18.35 -9.46 -6.37
C GLY A 129 -16.87 -9.53 -6.79
N CYS A 130 -15.99 -8.69 -6.22
CA CYS A 130 -14.56 -8.67 -6.51
C CYS A 130 -13.75 -8.89 -5.24
N PRO A 131 -13.33 -10.12 -4.92
CA PRO A 131 -12.60 -10.42 -3.70
C PRO A 131 -11.14 -9.91 -3.70
N THR A 132 -10.63 -9.44 -4.83
CA THR A 132 -9.21 -9.13 -5.05
C THR A 132 -8.95 -7.65 -5.37
N PRO A 133 -9.30 -6.68 -4.47
CA PRO A 133 -8.83 -5.32 -4.64
C PRO A 133 -7.29 -5.28 -4.58
N THR A 134 -6.68 -4.49 -5.46
CA THR A 134 -5.22 -4.45 -5.64
C THR A 134 -4.60 -3.14 -5.18
N SER A 135 -5.31 -2.04 -5.33
CA SER A 135 -4.84 -0.72 -4.89
C SER A 135 -6.01 0.22 -4.69
N CYS A 136 -5.75 1.32 -4.01
CA CYS A 136 -6.69 2.43 -3.89
C CYS A 136 -5.96 3.76 -3.96
N THR A 137 -6.66 4.78 -4.45
CA THR A 137 -6.16 6.15 -4.52
C THR A 137 -7.31 7.14 -4.40
N PHE A 138 -7.01 8.32 -3.86
CA PHE A 138 -7.96 9.42 -3.84
C PHE A 138 -7.92 10.19 -5.15
N GLY A 139 -9.07 10.71 -5.56
CA GLY A 139 -9.23 11.50 -6.78
C GLY A 139 -10.49 12.37 -6.72
N GLY A 140 -10.86 12.91 -7.87
CA GLY A 140 -11.89 13.92 -7.99
C GLY A 140 -11.36 15.33 -7.67
N PRO A 141 -12.12 16.40 -8.00
CA PRO A 141 -11.66 17.77 -7.84
C PRO A 141 -11.37 18.16 -6.38
N ASP A 142 -12.04 17.51 -5.43
CA ASP A 142 -11.91 17.76 -3.99
C ASP A 142 -11.09 16.70 -3.26
N LEU A 143 -10.53 15.71 -3.98
CA LEU A 143 -9.82 14.54 -3.43
C LEU A 143 -10.63 13.76 -2.39
N ASP A 144 -11.95 13.71 -2.54
CA ASP A 144 -12.87 13.04 -1.61
C ASP A 144 -13.57 11.82 -2.24
N GLU A 145 -13.04 11.33 -3.35
CA GLU A 145 -13.47 10.11 -4.01
C GLU A 145 -12.35 9.07 -3.95
N LEU A 146 -12.66 7.89 -3.42
CA LEU A 146 -11.73 6.76 -3.40
C LEU A 146 -11.96 5.89 -4.64
N PHE A 147 -10.93 5.73 -5.45
CA PHE A 147 -10.88 4.82 -6.58
C PHE A 147 -10.16 3.53 -6.16
N ILE A 148 -10.73 2.38 -6.52
CA ILE A 148 -10.21 1.08 -6.11
C ILE A 148 -10.07 0.20 -7.35
N THR A 149 -8.86 -0.28 -7.64
CA THR A 149 -8.60 -1.26 -8.68
C THR A 149 -8.70 -2.69 -8.14
N THR A 150 -9.07 -3.62 -9.00
CA THR A 150 -9.16 -5.04 -8.65
C THR A 150 -8.47 -5.92 -9.69
N ALA A 151 -7.94 -7.08 -9.27
CA ALA A 151 -7.38 -8.06 -10.18
C ALA A 151 -8.48 -8.75 -11.00
N ALA A 152 -8.10 -9.22 -12.21
CA ALA A 152 -9.02 -9.87 -13.14
C ALA A 152 -9.55 -11.25 -12.69
N ARG A 153 -9.10 -11.78 -11.59
CA ARG A 153 -9.47 -13.12 -11.11
C ARG A 153 -10.16 -13.05 -9.75
N PRO A 154 -11.24 -13.79 -9.52
CA PRO A 154 -11.95 -14.69 -10.48
C PRO A 154 -12.98 -13.97 -11.36
N ALA A 155 -13.33 -12.71 -11.09
CA ALA A 155 -14.51 -12.02 -11.65
C ALA A 155 -14.21 -10.98 -12.73
N GLY A 156 -12.96 -10.88 -13.24
CA GLY A 156 -12.54 -9.79 -14.14
C GLY A 156 -12.15 -8.52 -13.38
N GLY A 157 -11.16 -7.79 -13.89
CA GLY A 157 -10.71 -6.53 -13.29
C GLY A 157 -11.81 -5.46 -13.39
N GLN A 158 -12.08 -4.79 -12.28
CA GLN A 158 -13.04 -3.69 -12.19
C GLN A 158 -12.39 -2.48 -11.51
N LEU A 159 -12.92 -1.32 -11.80
CA LEU A 159 -12.62 -0.07 -11.11
C LEU A 159 -13.85 0.36 -10.32
N PHE A 160 -13.70 0.49 -9.02
CA PHE A 160 -14.73 1.01 -8.12
C PHE A 160 -14.44 2.47 -7.80
N ARG A 161 -15.50 3.22 -7.52
CA ARG A 161 -15.45 4.58 -7.00
C ARG A 161 -16.40 4.70 -5.82
N ALA A 162 -15.92 5.29 -4.73
CA ALA A 162 -16.71 5.57 -3.55
C ALA A 162 -16.50 7.02 -3.11
N LYS A 163 -17.58 7.76 -2.88
CA LYS A 163 -17.52 9.09 -2.25
C LYS A 163 -17.25 8.92 -0.76
N MET A 164 -16.27 9.65 -0.24
CA MET A 164 -15.92 9.53 1.17
C MET A 164 -16.88 10.31 2.07
N PRO A 165 -17.27 9.70 3.19
CA PRO A 165 -18.08 10.39 4.21
C PRO A 165 -17.24 11.32 5.07
N PHE A 166 -17.88 12.13 5.90
CA PHE A 166 -17.27 12.90 7.01
C PHE A 166 -16.17 13.89 6.61
N GLY A 167 -16.11 14.29 5.34
CA GLY A 167 -15.10 15.22 4.87
C GLY A 167 -13.69 14.62 4.72
N ILE A 168 -13.57 13.29 4.74
CA ILE A 168 -12.30 12.61 4.50
C ILE A 168 -11.82 12.94 3.08
N LYS A 169 -10.54 13.30 2.98
CA LYS A 169 -9.87 13.68 1.72
C LYS A 169 -8.51 12.99 1.61
N GLY A 170 -8.11 12.74 0.38
CA GLY A 170 -6.75 12.31 0.07
C GLY A 170 -5.75 13.46 0.10
N LEU A 171 -4.50 13.11 -0.16
CA LEU A 171 -3.41 14.04 -0.42
C LEU A 171 -3.25 14.22 -1.93
N PRO A 172 -2.89 15.43 -2.40
CA PRO A 172 -2.45 15.58 -3.79
C PRO A 172 -1.17 14.77 -4.01
N GLU A 173 -1.11 14.08 -5.14
CA GLU A 173 0.11 13.38 -5.53
C GLU A 173 1.23 14.39 -5.80
N PRO A 174 2.43 14.16 -5.28
CA PRO A 174 3.56 15.03 -5.58
C PRO A 174 3.96 14.91 -7.06
N GLU A 175 4.27 16.03 -7.67
CA GLU A 175 4.81 16.01 -9.02
C GLU A 175 6.22 15.42 -9.05
N TRP A 176 6.49 14.63 -10.10
CA TRP A 176 7.83 14.13 -10.36
C TRP A 176 8.78 15.29 -10.69
N GLN A 177 9.89 15.40 -9.94
CA GLN A 177 10.90 16.44 -10.10
C GLN A 177 12.13 15.94 -10.90
N GLY A 178 12.01 14.82 -11.60
CA GLY A 178 13.08 14.28 -12.43
C GLY A 178 13.35 15.15 -13.65
N GLY A 179 14.61 15.18 -14.09
CA GLY A 179 15.01 15.94 -15.27
C GLY A 179 14.38 15.42 -16.57
N ASP A 180 14.36 16.31 -17.57
CA ASP A 180 13.94 16.04 -18.95
C ASP A 180 14.83 15.00 -19.63
#